data_7d5b6e7725a0e809a2199e69a7db6628
#
_entry.id   7d5b6e7725a0e809a2199e69a7db6628
#
_cell.length_a   1.000
_cell.length_b   1.000
_cell.length_c   1.000
_cell.angle_alpha   90.00
_cell.angle_beta   90.00
_cell.angle_gamma   90.00
#
_symmetry.space_group_name_H-M   'P 1'
#
loop_
_entity.id
_entity.type
_entity.pdbx_description
1 polymer ?
#
loop_
_entity_poly.entity_id
_entity_poly.type
_entity_poly.pdbx_seq_one_letter_code
_entity_poly.pdbx_strand_id
1 'polypeptide(L)'
;MKKIPEAVGPYSAFRKAGDFLYISGQIAINPENQQIEAVTVEDQARQVLKNLKAILENNGLSTGNVIKTTVLLDNIDDFVAVNNIYAEYFTEPYPARSAFAVDKLPKGVLVEIEAIAYFGK
;
A
#
# COMPACT_ATOMS: atom_id res chain seq x y z
N MET A 1 7.53 16.51 6.74
CA MET A 1 7.23 15.19 6.18
C MET A 1 5.79 14.80 6.44
N LYS A 2 5.23 13.99 5.57
CA LYS A 2 3.89 13.46 5.78
C LYS A 2 3.91 12.37 6.84
N LYS A 3 2.84 12.31 7.63
CA LYS A 3 2.69 11.22 8.59
C LYS A 3 2.39 9.92 7.85
N ILE A 4 2.92 8.84 8.41
CA ILE A 4 2.68 7.48 7.91
C ILE A 4 2.30 6.59 9.08
N PRO A 5 1.65 5.43 8.84
CA PRO A 5 1.40 4.48 9.92
C PRO A 5 2.69 4.02 10.56
N GLU A 6 2.67 3.90 11.89
CA GLU A 6 3.82 3.39 12.64
C GLU A 6 3.90 1.87 12.48
N ALA A 7 5.13 1.36 12.42
CA ALA A 7 5.33 -0.08 12.43
C ALA A 7 4.91 -0.62 13.81
N VAL A 8 4.07 -1.65 13.80
CA VAL A 8 3.52 -2.22 15.04
C VAL A 8 4.18 -3.54 15.42
N GLY A 9 5.45 -3.68 15.11
CA GLY A 9 6.21 -4.90 15.41
C GLY A 9 7.67 -4.72 15.05
N PRO A 10 8.44 -5.79 15.06
CA PRO A 10 9.88 -5.72 14.78
C PRO A 10 10.15 -5.66 13.28
N TYR A 11 9.64 -4.63 12.60
CA TYR A 11 9.88 -4.38 11.18
C TYR A 11 9.89 -2.88 10.91
N SER A 12 10.44 -2.51 9.76
CA SER A 12 10.45 -1.12 9.30
C SER A 12 9.31 -0.90 8.32
N ALA A 13 8.72 0.29 8.35
CA ALA A 13 7.69 0.66 7.36
C ALA A 13 8.26 0.61 5.95
N PHE A 14 9.53 0.97 5.78
CA PHE A 14 10.21 0.90 4.50
C PHE A 14 11.73 0.78 4.71
N ARG A 15 12.42 0.26 3.70
CA ARG A 15 13.88 0.15 3.69
C ARG A 15 14.40 0.47 2.30
N LYS A 16 15.44 1.27 2.23
CA LYS A 16 16.17 1.51 0.98
C LYS A 16 17.32 0.53 0.87
N ALA A 17 17.48 -0.08 -0.30
CA ALA A 17 18.62 -0.94 -0.60
C ALA A 17 19.04 -0.67 -2.05
N GLY A 18 20.25 -0.10 -2.23
CA GLY A 18 20.71 0.32 -3.54
C GLY A 18 19.74 1.34 -4.14
N ASP A 19 19.25 1.06 -5.34
CA ASP A 19 18.32 1.94 -6.05
C ASP A 19 16.86 1.61 -5.78
N PHE A 20 16.58 0.77 -4.81
CA PHE A 20 15.22 0.29 -4.54
C PHE A 20 14.74 0.69 -3.15
N LEU A 21 13.46 1.00 -3.08
CA LEU A 21 12.75 1.23 -1.83
C LEU A 21 11.75 0.10 -1.65
N TYR A 22 11.89 -0.63 -0.55
CA TYR A 22 10.99 -1.71 -0.19
C TYR A 22 10.02 -1.20 0.86
N ILE A 23 8.73 -1.27 0.56
CA ILE A 23 7.68 -0.77 1.44
C ILE A 23 6.91 -1.95 1.99
N SER A 24 6.86 -2.05 3.31
CA SER A 24 6.10 -3.09 4.01
C SER A 24 4.62 -3.01 3.69
N GLY A 25 3.92 -4.11 3.84
CA GLY A 25 2.48 -4.15 3.63
C GLY A 25 1.78 -3.07 4.43
N GLN A 26 1.00 -2.24 3.74
CA GLN A 26 0.22 -1.18 4.35
C GLN A 26 -1.22 -1.61 4.48
N ILE A 27 -1.80 -1.38 5.64
CA ILE A 27 -3.22 -1.58 5.89
C ILE A 27 -3.86 -0.20 6.12
N ALA A 28 -5.17 -0.16 6.27
CA ALA A 28 -5.93 1.10 6.26
C ALA A 28 -5.85 1.89 7.58
N ILE A 29 -4.64 2.06 8.10
CA ILE A 29 -4.43 2.85 9.31
C ILE A 29 -4.41 4.33 8.93
N ASN A 30 -5.24 5.13 9.60
CA ASN A 30 -5.17 6.59 9.48
C ASN A 30 -3.94 7.07 10.25
N PRO A 31 -2.94 7.66 9.58
CA PRO A 31 -1.70 8.01 10.27
C PRO A 31 -1.84 9.17 11.26
N GLU A 32 -2.94 9.91 11.22
CA GLU A 32 -3.17 11.01 12.16
C GLU A 32 -3.48 10.51 13.57
N ASN A 33 -4.15 9.37 13.69
CA ASN A 33 -4.55 8.83 14.98
C ASN A 33 -4.17 7.36 15.19
N GLN A 34 -3.52 6.76 14.19
CA GLN A 34 -3.09 5.36 14.23
C GLN A 34 -4.26 4.36 14.40
N GLN A 35 -5.44 4.73 13.92
CA GLN A 35 -6.65 3.90 14.00
C GLN A 35 -7.13 3.52 12.61
N ILE A 36 -7.86 2.41 12.53
CA ILE A 36 -8.52 1.98 11.30
C ILE A 36 -9.98 2.45 11.39
N GLU A 37 -10.31 3.41 10.55
CA GLU A 37 -11.64 4.03 10.54
C GLU A 37 -12.46 3.59 9.34
N ALA A 38 -11.79 3.29 8.22
CA ALA A 38 -12.46 2.88 6.99
C ALA A 38 -13.09 1.49 7.16
N VAL A 39 -14.33 1.34 6.71
CA VAL A 39 -15.11 0.12 6.87
C VAL A 39 -15.25 -0.65 5.55
N THR A 40 -15.52 0.06 4.45
CA THR A 40 -15.67 -0.58 3.14
C THR A 40 -14.31 -0.92 2.55
N VAL A 41 -14.26 -1.91 1.66
CA VAL A 41 -13.01 -2.27 1.00
C VAL A 41 -12.49 -1.11 0.14
N GLU A 42 -13.39 -0.35 -0.49
CA GLU A 42 -13.01 0.81 -1.29
C GLU A 42 -12.32 1.87 -0.43
N ASP A 43 -12.90 2.21 0.71
CA ASP A 43 -12.32 3.21 1.61
C ASP A 43 -11.02 2.72 2.22
N GLN A 44 -10.94 1.44 2.55
CA GLN A 44 -9.69 0.85 3.04
C GLN A 44 -8.62 0.90 1.96
N ALA A 45 -8.95 0.56 0.72
CA ALA A 45 -7.99 0.62 -0.39
C ALA A 45 -7.47 2.04 -0.59
N ARG A 46 -8.34 3.05 -0.51
CA ARG A 46 -7.91 4.46 -0.61
C ARG A 46 -6.94 4.84 0.49
N GLN A 47 -7.25 4.44 1.73
CA GLN A 47 -6.34 4.77 2.85
C GLN A 47 -4.99 4.06 2.68
N VAL A 48 -4.99 2.80 2.26
CA VAL A 48 -3.76 2.04 2.01
C VAL A 48 -2.92 2.75 0.96
N LEU A 49 -3.52 3.16 -0.15
CA LEU A 49 -2.79 3.81 -1.24
C LEU A 49 -2.33 5.21 -0.88
N LYS A 50 -3.09 5.94 -0.07
CA LYS A 50 -2.62 7.21 0.49
C LYS A 50 -1.39 6.99 1.37
N ASN A 51 -1.38 5.94 2.17
CA ASN A 51 -0.24 5.63 3.03
C ASN A 51 1.00 5.29 2.20
N LEU A 52 0.84 4.48 1.15
CA LEU A 52 1.94 4.17 0.23
C LEU A 52 2.47 5.45 -0.43
N LYS A 53 1.56 6.30 -0.89
CA LYS A 53 1.93 7.56 -1.54
C LYS A 53 2.71 8.47 -0.59
N ALA A 54 2.28 8.57 0.67
CA ALA A 54 2.98 9.38 1.67
C ALA A 54 4.40 8.86 1.91
N ILE A 55 4.57 7.54 2.01
CA ILE A 55 5.89 6.93 2.17
C ILE A 55 6.77 7.25 0.97
N LEU A 56 6.24 7.11 -0.24
CA LEU A 56 6.98 7.44 -1.47
C LEU A 56 7.42 8.90 -1.46
N GLU A 57 6.50 9.81 -1.16
CA GLU A 57 6.80 11.25 -1.17
C GLU A 57 7.80 11.65 -0.11
N ASN A 58 7.77 11.01 1.06
CA ASN A 58 8.77 11.24 2.10
C ASN A 58 10.17 10.79 1.65
N ASN A 59 10.26 9.95 0.64
CA ASN A 59 11.52 9.48 0.07
C ASN A 59 11.84 10.14 -1.29
N GLY A 60 11.11 11.21 -1.64
CA GLY A 60 11.35 11.93 -2.89
C GLY A 60 10.85 11.21 -4.13
N LEU A 61 9.92 10.29 -3.98
CA LEU A 61 9.38 9.49 -5.06
C LEU A 61 7.89 9.76 -5.25
N SER A 62 7.33 9.17 -6.29
CA SER A 62 5.90 9.22 -6.58
C SER A 62 5.40 7.81 -6.92
N THR A 63 4.10 7.67 -7.13
CA THR A 63 3.54 6.38 -7.55
C THR A 63 4.11 5.92 -8.88
N GLY A 64 4.57 6.84 -9.73
CA GLY A 64 5.25 6.50 -11.00
C GLY A 64 6.57 5.76 -10.81
N ASN A 65 7.14 5.78 -9.63
CA ASN A 65 8.38 5.07 -9.32
C ASN A 65 8.15 3.63 -8.84
N VAL A 66 6.90 3.24 -8.60
CA VAL A 66 6.59 1.89 -8.13
C VAL A 66 6.69 0.92 -9.30
N ILE A 67 7.47 -0.16 -9.11
CA ILE A 67 7.68 -1.16 -10.15
C ILE A 67 7.00 -2.49 -9.83
N LYS A 68 6.65 -2.73 -8.58
CA LYS A 68 6.00 -3.98 -8.17
C LYS A 68 5.08 -3.72 -6.99
N THR A 69 3.90 -4.32 -7.03
CA THR A 69 3.00 -4.37 -5.89
C THR A 69 2.54 -5.79 -5.65
N THR A 70 2.18 -6.08 -4.40
CA THR A 70 1.47 -7.30 -4.03
C THR A 70 0.21 -6.86 -3.29
N VAL A 71 -0.94 -7.27 -3.79
CA VAL A 71 -2.25 -6.94 -3.23
C VAL A 71 -2.81 -8.18 -2.55
N LEU A 72 -3.05 -8.07 -1.25
CA LEU A 72 -3.61 -9.16 -0.45
C LEU A 72 -5.03 -8.78 -0.06
N LEU A 73 -5.96 -9.70 -0.28
CA LEU A 73 -7.38 -9.47 -0.02
C LEU A 73 -7.91 -10.48 1.01
N ASP A 74 -8.83 -10.03 1.84
CA ASP A 74 -9.58 -10.92 2.72
C ASP A 74 -10.58 -11.77 1.91
N ASN A 75 -11.17 -11.17 0.87
CA ASN A 75 -12.15 -11.83 0.02
C ASN A 75 -11.83 -11.53 -1.45
N ILE A 76 -11.65 -12.58 -2.26
CA ILE A 76 -11.30 -12.42 -3.67
C ILE A 76 -12.41 -11.68 -4.45
N ASP A 77 -13.64 -11.71 -3.95
CA ASP A 77 -14.74 -11.00 -4.59
C ASP A 77 -14.59 -9.47 -4.54
N ASP A 78 -13.68 -8.95 -3.70
CA ASP A 78 -13.37 -7.52 -3.62
C ASP A 78 -12.36 -7.06 -4.69
N PHE A 79 -11.89 -7.98 -5.54
CA PHE A 79 -10.83 -7.70 -6.49
C PHE A 79 -11.18 -6.55 -7.44
N VAL A 80 -12.39 -6.55 -8.00
CA VAL A 80 -12.82 -5.52 -8.95
C VAL A 80 -12.90 -4.15 -8.27
N ALA A 81 -13.47 -4.09 -7.05
CA ALA A 81 -13.58 -2.84 -6.31
C ALA A 81 -12.20 -2.26 -6.00
N VAL A 82 -11.25 -3.10 -5.58
CA VAL A 82 -9.88 -2.66 -5.30
C VAL A 82 -9.19 -2.22 -6.58
N ASN A 83 -9.37 -2.91 -7.69
CA ASN A 83 -8.80 -2.51 -8.98
C ASN A 83 -9.24 -1.12 -9.38
N ASN A 84 -10.50 -0.77 -9.17
CA ASN A 84 -11.01 0.55 -9.52
C ASN A 84 -10.32 1.66 -8.72
N ILE A 85 -10.08 1.42 -7.43
CA ILE A 85 -9.37 2.38 -6.58
C ILE A 85 -7.88 2.43 -6.95
N TYR A 86 -7.28 1.27 -7.19
CA TYR A 86 -5.88 1.14 -7.60
C TYR A 86 -5.61 1.97 -8.86
N ALA A 87 -6.54 1.96 -9.81
CA ALA A 87 -6.40 2.72 -11.07
C ALA A 87 -6.43 4.23 -10.86
N GLU A 88 -6.90 4.70 -9.71
CA GLU A 88 -6.86 6.13 -9.38
C GLU A 88 -5.45 6.58 -8.98
N TYR A 89 -4.57 5.64 -8.60
CA TYR A 89 -3.23 5.95 -8.07
C TYR A 89 -2.09 5.59 -9.01
N PHE A 90 -2.29 4.62 -9.89
CA PHE A 90 -1.26 4.15 -10.80
C PHE A 90 -1.69 4.33 -12.25
N THR A 91 -0.73 4.73 -13.09
CA THR A 91 -0.95 4.93 -14.52
C THR A 91 0.08 4.12 -15.31
N GLU A 92 -0.11 4.00 -16.60
CA GLU A 92 0.85 3.30 -17.46
C GLU A 92 2.19 4.03 -17.48
N PRO A 93 3.31 3.29 -17.47
CA PRO A 93 3.34 1.82 -17.34
C PRO A 93 3.02 1.39 -15.91
N TYR A 94 2.04 0.51 -15.77
CA TYR A 94 1.62 0.02 -14.46
C TYR A 94 2.74 -0.79 -13.80
N PRO A 95 2.79 -0.82 -12.45
CA PRO A 95 3.68 -1.76 -11.77
C PRO A 95 3.33 -3.20 -12.14
N ALA A 96 4.32 -4.08 -12.13
CA ALA A 96 4.03 -5.51 -12.11
C ALA A 96 3.28 -5.82 -10.82
N ARG A 97 2.34 -6.79 -10.86
CA ARG A 97 1.50 -7.04 -9.69
C ARG A 97 1.15 -8.51 -9.55
N SER A 98 1.11 -8.97 -8.29
CA SER A 98 0.43 -10.19 -7.89
C SER A 98 -0.72 -9.81 -6.96
N ALA A 99 -1.85 -10.48 -7.09
CA ALA A 99 -2.99 -10.23 -6.22
C ALA A 99 -3.70 -11.54 -5.91
N PHE A 100 -4.00 -11.77 -4.63
CA PHE A 100 -4.68 -13.00 -4.21
C PHE A 100 -5.32 -12.80 -2.85
N ALA A 101 -6.30 -13.65 -2.54
CA ALA A 101 -6.91 -13.68 -1.23
C ALA A 101 -6.07 -14.52 -0.28
N VAL A 102 -6.05 -14.14 0.99
CA VAL A 102 -5.35 -14.87 2.04
C VAL A 102 -6.35 -15.25 3.12
N ASP A 103 -5.94 -16.15 4.01
CA ASP A 103 -6.82 -16.63 5.07
C ASP A 103 -7.24 -15.48 6.00
N LYS A 104 -6.26 -14.69 6.47
CA LYS A 104 -6.53 -13.56 7.37
C LYS A 104 -5.52 -12.46 7.15
N LEU A 105 -5.96 -11.23 7.34
CA LEU A 105 -5.09 -10.05 7.34
C LEU A 105 -5.00 -9.48 8.75
N PRO A 106 -3.91 -8.73 9.06
CA PRO A 106 -3.75 -8.12 10.37
C PRO A 106 -4.95 -7.23 10.72
N LYS A 107 -5.35 -7.27 11.99
CA LYS A 107 -6.44 -6.43 12.52
C LYS A 107 -7.77 -6.59 11.78
N GLY A 108 -7.94 -7.69 11.06
CA GLY A 108 -9.20 -7.98 10.36
C GLY A 108 -9.51 -7.03 9.22
N VAL A 109 -8.49 -6.40 8.62
CA VAL A 109 -8.69 -5.51 7.49
C VAL A 109 -9.07 -6.30 6.24
N LEU A 110 -9.56 -5.61 5.22
CA LEU A 110 -10.05 -6.22 3.99
C LEU A 110 -9.02 -6.23 2.87
N VAL A 111 -7.99 -5.38 2.97
CA VAL A 111 -6.97 -5.26 1.94
C VAL A 111 -5.64 -4.82 2.56
N GLU A 112 -4.56 -5.33 1.99
CA GLU A 112 -3.19 -4.95 2.34
C GLU A 112 -2.38 -4.90 1.05
N ILE A 113 -1.49 -3.90 0.92
CA ILE A 113 -0.66 -3.74 -0.28
C ILE A 113 0.76 -3.43 0.14
N GLU A 114 1.72 -4.20 -0.40
CA GLU A 114 3.14 -3.90 -0.29
C GLU A 114 3.67 -3.46 -1.65
N ALA A 115 4.81 -2.78 -1.67
CA ALA A 115 5.33 -2.22 -2.91
C ALA A 115 6.84 -2.18 -2.92
N ILE A 116 7.40 -2.20 -4.13
CA ILE A 116 8.82 -1.94 -4.39
C ILE A 116 8.88 -0.77 -5.37
N ALA A 117 9.66 0.25 -5.03
CA ALA A 117 9.86 1.42 -5.87
C ALA A 117 11.32 1.52 -6.30
N TYR A 118 11.55 2.17 -7.43
CA TYR A 118 12.87 2.32 -8.03
C TYR A 118 13.25 3.79 -8.04
N PHE A 119 14.41 4.12 -7.46
CA PHE A 119 14.91 5.50 -7.42
C PHE A 119 15.46 5.96 -8.78
N GLY A 120 15.85 5.05 -9.62
CA GLY A 120 16.19 5.37 -10.99
C GLY A 120 14.89 5.67 -11.77
N LYS A 121 14.84 6.38 -12.70
CA LYS A 121 13.64 6.88 -13.41
C LYS A 121 12.68 5.84 -13.98
#